data_4be75e80e8d77a7d34457508a4644cc7
#
_entry.id   4be75e80e8d77a7d34457508a4644cc7
#
_cell.length_a   1.000
_cell.length_b   1.000
_cell.length_c   1.000
_cell.angle_alpha   90.00
_cell.angle_beta   90.00
_cell.angle_gamma   90.00
#
_symmetry.space_group_name_H-M   'P 1'
#
loop_
_entity.id
_entity.type
_entity.pdbx_description
1 polymer ?
#
loop_
_entity_poly.entity_id
_entity_poly.type
_entity_poly.pdbx_seq_one_letter_code
_entity_poly.pdbx_strand_id
1 'polypeptide(L)'
;MGGYFLISENKKPSGRETERNEIHNKKMQKIKVARDKLMSTKTEEKGLIIVHTGSGKGKSSSAFGMIMRCIAHNLPCAVVQFIKGTWNTGERDFLEKRFQKECLFIVSGEGFTWETQDRERDIAAAKAGWAKAKELIQNSEIKFILLDEINIALRYDYLDIKEVVDFLLYEKPPMTHVVLTGRNAKDELIEVADLVTEMLLVKHPFRDGIKAQKGVEF
;
A
#
# COMPACT_ATOMS: atom_id res chain seq x y z
N MET A 1 11.70 -15.07 -50.97
CA MET A 1 12.29 -15.99 -49.98
C MET A 1 11.21 -16.29 -48.96
N GLY A 2 10.69 -17.55 -49.04
CA GLY A 2 9.53 -17.94 -48.25
C GLY A 2 9.93 -18.32 -46.82
N GLY A 3 9.29 -17.68 -45.85
CA GLY A 3 9.38 -18.06 -44.45
C GLY A 3 8.46 -19.23 -44.15
N TYR A 4 8.98 -20.38 -43.80
CA TYR A 4 8.23 -21.53 -43.35
C TYR A 4 7.66 -21.25 -41.94
N PHE A 5 6.36 -21.07 -41.84
CA PHE A 5 5.62 -21.20 -40.58
C PHE A 5 5.57 -22.71 -40.25
N LEU A 6 6.32 -23.14 -39.27
CA LEU A 6 6.16 -24.46 -38.67
C LEU A 6 4.84 -24.49 -37.91
N ILE A 7 3.85 -25.14 -38.51
CA ILE A 7 2.59 -25.53 -37.84
C ILE A 7 3.00 -26.62 -36.84
N SER A 8 2.96 -26.30 -35.54
CA SER A 8 3.12 -27.29 -34.47
C SER A 8 1.95 -28.28 -34.57
N GLU A 9 2.25 -29.51 -34.90
CA GLU A 9 1.27 -30.60 -34.83
C GLU A 9 0.70 -30.69 -33.42
N ASN A 10 -0.60 -30.48 -33.29
CA ASN A 10 -1.36 -30.69 -32.06
C ASN A 10 -1.38 -32.19 -31.75
N LYS A 11 -0.37 -32.71 -31.06
CA LYS A 11 -0.39 -34.07 -30.52
C LYS A 11 -1.57 -34.20 -29.56
N LYS A 12 -2.50 -35.09 -29.85
CA LYS A 12 -3.58 -35.45 -28.93
C LYS A 12 -2.97 -35.87 -27.59
N PRO A 13 -3.47 -35.37 -26.44
CA PRO A 13 -2.93 -35.72 -25.14
C PRO A 13 -3.00 -37.25 -24.91
N SER A 14 -2.00 -37.81 -24.26
CA SER A 14 -1.98 -39.23 -23.90
C SER A 14 -3.12 -39.56 -22.93
N GLY A 15 -3.58 -40.80 -22.88
CA GLY A 15 -4.69 -41.19 -22.00
C GLY A 15 -4.46 -40.80 -20.52
N ARG A 16 -3.20 -40.86 -20.03
CA ARG A 16 -2.82 -40.39 -18.69
C ARG A 16 -2.95 -38.88 -18.51
N GLU A 17 -2.70 -38.13 -19.56
CA GLU A 17 -2.79 -36.66 -19.54
C GLU A 17 -4.26 -36.23 -19.55
N THR A 18 -5.11 -36.93 -20.31
CA THR A 18 -6.57 -36.74 -20.33
C THR A 18 -7.15 -36.98 -18.92
N GLU A 19 -6.80 -38.09 -18.30
CA GLU A 19 -7.27 -38.42 -16.94
C GLU A 19 -6.82 -37.38 -15.90
N ARG A 20 -5.56 -36.92 -15.95
CA ARG A 20 -5.07 -35.84 -15.10
C ARG A 20 -5.86 -34.54 -15.30
N ASN A 21 -6.16 -34.19 -16.55
CA ASN A 21 -6.95 -33.00 -16.87
C ASN A 21 -8.38 -33.12 -16.35
N GLU A 22 -8.99 -34.28 -16.43
CA GLU A 22 -10.33 -34.50 -15.87
C GLU A 22 -10.36 -34.38 -14.35
N ILE A 23 -9.37 -34.97 -13.65
CA ILE A 23 -9.24 -34.85 -12.19
C ILE A 23 -9.01 -33.38 -11.81
N HIS A 24 -8.12 -32.68 -12.52
CA HIS A 24 -7.88 -31.26 -12.32
C HIS A 24 -9.16 -30.43 -12.50
N ASN A 25 -9.88 -30.62 -13.60
CA ASN A 25 -11.10 -29.90 -13.90
C ASN A 25 -12.19 -30.13 -12.85
N LYS A 26 -12.39 -31.37 -12.40
CA LYS A 26 -13.32 -31.71 -11.31
C LYS A 26 -12.93 -30.99 -10.00
N LYS A 27 -11.62 -30.94 -9.69
CA LYS A 27 -11.12 -30.22 -8.50
C LYS A 27 -11.36 -28.72 -8.64
N MET A 28 -11.05 -28.11 -9.79
CA MET A 28 -11.25 -26.68 -10.02
C MET A 28 -12.72 -26.30 -9.97
N GLN A 29 -13.60 -27.13 -10.50
CA GLN A 29 -15.05 -26.91 -10.43
C GLN A 29 -15.56 -26.90 -8.99
N LYS A 30 -15.12 -27.84 -8.15
CA LYS A 30 -15.47 -27.85 -6.71
C LYS A 30 -14.97 -26.59 -6.01
N ILE A 31 -13.73 -26.17 -6.28
CA ILE A 31 -13.16 -24.94 -5.72
C ILE A 31 -13.96 -23.71 -6.18
N LYS A 32 -14.32 -23.65 -7.46
CA LYS A 32 -15.14 -22.56 -8.00
C LYS A 32 -16.48 -22.45 -7.28
N VAL A 33 -17.23 -23.55 -7.18
CA VAL A 33 -18.53 -23.57 -6.49
C VAL A 33 -18.41 -23.12 -5.02
N ALA A 34 -17.40 -23.62 -4.30
CA ALA A 34 -17.16 -23.23 -2.92
C ALA A 34 -16.81 -21.72 -2.80
N ARG A 35 -16.00 -21.21 -3.75
CA ARG A 35 -15.63 -19.79 -3.81
C ARG A 35 -16.82 -18.91 -4.16
N ASP A 36 -17.62 -19.28 -5.15
CA ASP A 36 -18.82 -18.53 -5.57
C ASP A 36 -19.81 -18.44 -4.39
N LYS A 37 -20.01 -19.54 -3.65
CA LYS A 37 -20.81 -19.54 -2.42
C LYS A 37 -20.23 -18.62 -1.34
N LEU A 38 -18.92 -18.62 -1.12
CA LEU A 38 -18.27 -17.71 -0.18
C LEU A 38 -18.39 -16.26 -0.63
N MET A 39 -18.18 -15.97 -1.91
CA MET A 39 -18.30 -14.61 -2.46
C MET A 39 -19.72 -14.04 -2.35
N SER A 40 -20.75 -14.87 -2.54
CA SER A 40 -22.15 -14.44 -2.41
C SER A 40 -22.53 -13.99 -0.99
N THR A 41 -21.72 -14.31 0.04
CA THR A 41 -21.92 -13.83 1.41
C THR A 41 -21.23 -12.49 1.70
N LYS A 42 -20.44 -11.95 0.76
CA LYS A 42 -19.69 -10.69 0.91
C LYS A 42 -20.48 -9.56 0.25
N THR A 43 -21.33 -8.90 1.00
CA THR A 43 -22.28 -7.88 0.51
C THR A 43 -22.00 -6.49 1.05
N GLU A 44 -21.13 -6.38 2.08
CA GLU A 44 -20.84 -5.11 2.73
C GLU A 44 -19.71 -4.37 2.03
N GLU A 45 -19.86 -3.06 1.88
CA GLU A 45 -18.85 -2.14 1.39
C GLU A 45 -18.56 -1.08 2.45
N LYS A 46 -17.28 -0.78 2.68
CA LYS A 46 -16.84 0.31 3.55
C LYS A 46 -15.46 0.81 3.18
N GLY A 47 -15.13 2.03 3.59
CA GLY A 47 -13.79 2.56 3.54
C GLY A 47 -12.90 1.86 4.58
N LEU A 48 -11.85 1.18 4.12
CA LEU A 48 -10.98 0.34 4.94
C LEU A 48 -9.87 1.15 5.60
N ILE A 49 -9.52 0.78 6.84
CA ILE A 49 -8.27 1.13 7.51
C ILE A 49 -7.27 0.02 7.23
N ILE A 50 -6.19 0.35 6.51
CA ILE A 50 -5.20 -0.62 6.04
C ILE A 50 -3.84 -0.27 6.62
N VAL A 51 -3.16 -1.23 7.21
CA VAL A 51 -1.82 -1.05 7.81
C VAL A 51 -0.80 -1.94 7.11
N HIS A 52 0.24 -1.31 6.57
CA HIS A 52 1.42 -2.00 6.09
C HIS A 52 2.59 -1.75 7.04
N THR A 53 3.04 -2.81 7.71
CA THR A 53 4.09 -2.75 8.72
C THR A 53 5.20 -3.79 8.51
N GLY A 54 6.06 -3.97 9.48
CA GLY A 54 7.15 -4.93 9.45
C GLY A 54 8.50 -4.37 9.01
N SER A 55 9.54 -5.17 9.19
CA SER A 55 10.94 -4.81 8.91
C SER A 55 11.34 -4.92 7.43
N GLY A 56 10.57 -5.68 6.65
CA GLY A 56 10.83 -5.94 5.22
C GLY A 56 10.49 -4.76 4.33
N LYS A 57 10.93 -4.86 3.08
CA LYS A 57 10.62 -3.89 2.03
C LYS A 57 9.26 -4.14 1.40
N GLY A 58 8.71 -3.12 0.71
CA GLY A 58 7.47 -3.22 -0.04
C GLY A 58 6.27 -2.49 0.58
N LYS A 59 6.37 -1.97 1.82
CA LYS A 59 5.26 -1.24 2.49
C LYS A 59 4.73 -0.09 1.66
N SER A 60 5.58 0.88 1.37
CA SER A 60 5.23 2.05 0.55
C SER A 60 4.96 1.63 -0.90
N SER A 61 5.78 0.76 -1.51
CA SER A 61 5.57 0.33 -2.89
C SER A 61 4.22 -0.35 -3.12
N SER A 62 3.74 -1.19 -2.18
CA SER A 62 2.41 -1.79 -2.29
C SER A 62 1.30 -0.75 -2.11
N ALA A 63 1.47 0.23 -1.22
CA ALA A 63 0.53 1.31 -1.02
C ALA A 63 0.46 2.25 -2.26
N PHE A 64 1.60 2.60 -2.85
CA PHE A 64 1.64 3.31 -4.13
C PHE A 64 1.01 2.51 -5.27
N GLY A 65 1.14 1.18 -5.26
CA GLY A 65 0.39 0.30 -6.16
C GLY A 65 -1.14 0.45 -6.02
N MET A 66 -1.65 0.70 -4.82
CA MET A 66 -3.07 1.01 -4.60
C MET A 66 -3.44 2.41 -5.13
N ILE A 67 -2.58 3.43 -4.94
CA ILE A 67 -2.75 4.76 -5.57
C ILE A 67 -2.88 4.62 -7.09
N MET A 68 -2.01 3.84 -7.73
CA MET A 68 -2.08 3.60 -9.18
C MET A 68 -3.41 2.95 -9.60
N ARG A 69 -3.96 2.03 -8.78
CA ARG A 69 -5.29 1.45 -9.03
C ARG A 69 -6.40 2.50 -8.90
N CYS A 70 -6.32 3.38 -7.91
CA CYS A 70 -7.29 4.47 -7.75
C CYS A 70 -7.29 5.37 -8.97
N ILE A 71 -6.13 5.81 -9.44
CA ILE A 71 -5.98 6.63 -10.65
C ILE A 71 -6.59 5.91 -11.87
N ALA A 72 -6.28 4.61 -12.04
CA ALA A 72 -6.81 3.80 -13.14
C ALA A 72 -8.35 3.64 -13.10
N HIS A 73 -8.96 3.77 -11.93
CA HIS A 73 -10.42 3.75 -11.74
C HIS A 73 -11.05 5.15 -11.63
N ASN A 74 -10.29 6.21 -11.92
CA ASN A 74 -10.72 7.61 -11.78
C ASN A 74 -11.23 7.95 -10.37
N LEU A 75 -10.62 7.35 -9.34
CA LEU A 75 -10.91 7.63 -7.94
C LEU A 75 -9.89 8.66 -7.43
N PRO A 76 -10.31 9.89 -7.09
CA PRO A 76 -9.42 10.90 -6.53
C PRO A 76 -8.75 10.37 -5.25
N CYS A 77 -7.44 10.56 -5.16
CA CYS A 77 -6.65 10.06 -4.05
C CYS A 77 -5.65 11.10 -3.55
N ALA A 78 -5.06 10.86 -2.39
CA ALA A 78 -4.04 11.72 -1.82
C ALA A 78 -2.94 10.89 -1.15
N VAL A 79 -1.75 11.49 -1.06
CA VAL A 79 -0.60 10.98 -0.30
C VAL A 79 -0.16 12.06 0.66
N VAL A 80 0.00 11.70 1.94
CA VAL A 80 0.70 12.51 2.93
C VAL A 80 1.91 11.72 3.39
N GLN A 81 3.10 12.21 3.08
CA GLN A 81 4.36 11.60 3.45
C GLN A 81 4.92 12.26 4.71
N PHE A 82 5.00 11.53 5.82
CA PHE A 82 5.38 12.05 7.14
C PHE A 82 6.87 12.18 7.34
N ILE A 83 7.64 11.33 6.70
CA ILE A 83 9.10 11.35 6.77
C ILE A 83 9.65 11.38 5.36
N LYS A 84 10.37 12.45 5.04
CA LYS A 84 11.06 12.59 3.77
C LYS A 84 12.49 12.09 3.94
N GLY A 85 12.88 11.06 3.20
CA GLY A 85 14.30 10.79 2.98
C GLY A 85 14.94 11.93 2.18
N THR A 86 16.27 12.03 2.23
CA THR A 86 17.07 13.00 1.44
C THR A 86 16.86 12.84 -0.07
N TRP A 87 16.30 11.71 -0.50
CA TRP A 87 16.13 11.37 -1.91
C TRP A 87 14.71 11.56 -2.38
N ASN A 88 14.59 12.14 -3.57
CA ASN A 88 13.31 12.18 -4.28
C ASN A 88 12.99 10.77 -4.75
N THR A 89 11.83 10.23 -4.35
CA THR A 89 11.42 8.90 -4.79
C THR A 89 10.83 8.95 -6.19
N GLY A 90 11.01 7.88 -6.96
CA GLY A 90 10.45 7.77 -8.31
C GLY A 90 8.93 7.90 -8.32
N GLU A 91 8.26 7.34 -7.32
CA GLU A 91 6.80 7.39 -7.16
C GLU A 91 6.29 8.83 -6.98
N ARG A 92 6.97 9.63 -6.15
CA ARG A 92 6.63 11.03 -5.95
C ARG A 92 6.78 11.82 -7.25
N ASP A 93 7.95 11.74 -7.87
CA ASP A 93 8.22 12.43 -9.15
C ASP A 93 7.20 12.06 -10.22
N PHE A 94 6.80 10.79 -10.29
CA PHE A 94 5.83 10.32 -11.24
C PHE A 94 4.44 10.89 -10.98
N LEU A 95 3.97 10.85 -9.74
CA LEU A 95 2.65 11.36 -9.36
C LEU A 95 2.57 12.88 -9.51
N GLU A 96 3.56 13.63 -9.00
CA GLU A 96 3.60 15.09 -9.10
C GLU A 96 3.71 15.62 -10.54
N LYS A 97 4.37 14.86 -11.44
CA LYS A 97 4.55 15.31 -12.84
C LYS A 97 3.43 14.86 -13.78
N ARG A 98 2.73 13.76 -13.48
CA ARG A 98 1.81 13.13 -14.41
C ARG A 98 0.35 13.08 -13.94
N PHE A 99 0.12 13.10 -12.63
CA PHE A 99 -1.19 12.83 -12.03
C PHE A 99 -1.60 13.82 -10.93
N GLN A 100 -1.20 15.09 -11.08
CA GLN A 100 -1.51 16.16 -10.11
C GLN A 100 -3.01 16.39 -9.90
N LYS A 101 -3.82 16.09 -10.92
CA LYS A 101 -5.27 16.26 -10.87
C LYS A 101 -5.95 15.10 -10.13
N GLU A 102 -5.41 13.91 -10.27
CA GLU A 102 -5.96 12.68 -9.76
C GLU A 102 -5.44 12.34 -8.35
N CYS A 103 -4.21 12.77 -8.04
CA CYS A 103 -3.53 12.48 -6.79
C CYS A 103 -2.84 13.72 -6.21
N LEU A 104 -3.32 14.19 -5.06
CA LEU A 104 -2.64 15.23 -4.29
C LEU A 104 -1.47 14.61 -3.51
N PHE A 105 -0.26 15.15 -3.69
CA PHE A 105 0.92 14.68 -2.97
C PHE A 105 1.44 15.76 -2.02
N ILE A 106 1.50 15.47 -0.73
CA ILE A 106 1.93 16.38 0.32
C ILE A 106 3.09 15.74 1.09
N VAL A 107 4.16 16.50 1.26
CA VAL A 107 5.31 16.11 2.08
C VAL A 107 5.32 16.97 3.33
N SER A 108 5.28 16.33 4.48
CA SER A 108 5.25 17.03 5.79
C SER A 108 6.58 16.98 6.55
N GLY A 109 7.48 16.06 6.20
CA GLY A 109 8.79 15.93 6.84
C GLY A 109 9.92 16.56 6.04
N GLU A 110 10.96 17.09 6.72
CA GLU A 110 12.12 17.70 6.08
C GLU A 110 13.38 16.80 6.03
N GLY A 111 13.28 15.57 6.53
CA GLY A 111 14.39 14.62 6.57
C GLY A 111 14.13 13.47 7.54
N PHE A 112 15.09 12.56 7.65
CA PHE A 112 15.07 11.54 8.68
C PHE A 112 15.40 12.14 10.04
N THR A 113 14.77 11.64 11.10
CA THR A 113 14.95 12.11 12.48
C THR A 113 16.41 12.08 12.98
N TRP A 114 17.22 11.16 12.43
CA TRP A 114 18.67 11.11 12.72
C TRP A 114 19.49 12.16 11.94
N GLU A 115 18.90 12.83 10.95
CA GLU A 115 19.53 13.92 10.20
C GLU A 115 19.17 15.27 10.81
N THR A 116 17.91 15.47 11.23
CA THR A 116 17.42 16.72 11.80
C THR A 116 17.97 16.97 13.21
N GLN A 117 18.11 15.90 14.01
CA GLN A 117 18.52 15.96 15.44
C GLN A 117 17.74 16.99 16.27
N ASP A 118 16.57 17.41 15.80
CA ASP A 118 15.68 18.39 16.41
C ASP A 118 14.28 17.76 16.58
N ARG A 119 14.05 17.21 17.78
CA ARG A 119 12.81 16.52 18.11
C ARG A 119 11.58 17.44 18.07
N GLU A 120 11.71 18.69 18.47
CA GLU A 120 10.58 19.64 18.50
C GLU A 120 10.13 19.97 17.06
N ARG A 121 11.08 20.15 16.18
CA ARG A 121 10.84 20.36 14.75
C ARG A 121 10.17 19.14 14.09
N ASP A 122 10.62 17.94 14.42
CA ASP A 122 10.03 16.70 13.92
C ASP A 122 8.58 16.54 14.42
N ILE A 123 8.31 16.85 15.69
CA ILE A 123 6.94 16.84 16.24
C ILE A 123 6.07 17.87 15.52
N ALA A 124 6.56 19.09 15.32
CA ALA A 124 5.81 20.15 14.65
C ALA A 124 5.45 19.73 13.20
N ALA A 125 6.41 19.17 12.48
CA ALA A 125 6.21 18.65 11.12
C ALA A 125 5.19 17.50 11.11
N ALA A 126 5.32 16.53 12.02
CA ALA A 126 4.37 15.41 12.11
C ALA A 126 2.94 15.90 12.43
N LYS A 127 2.78 16.84 13.35
CA LYS A 127 1.48 17.45 13.68
C LYS A 127 0.87 18.22 12.51
N ALA A 128 1.68 18.99 11.78
CA ALA A 128 1.23 19.69 10.57
C ALA A 128 0.77 18.70 9.49
N GLY A 129 1.52 17.61 9.29
CA GLY A 129 1.14 16.53 8.38
C GLY A 129 -0.15 15.85 8.79
N TRP A 130 -0.32 15.58 10.08
CA TRP A 130 -1.53 14.97 10.58
C TRP A 130 -2.75 15.90 10.44
N ALA A 131 -2.60 17.17 10.73
CA ALA A 131 -3.68 18.16 10.49
C ALA A 131 -4.11 18.15 9.03
N LYS A 132 -3.14 18.11 8.10
CA LYS A 132 -3.44 18.05 6.66
C LYS A 132 -4.04 16.71 6.24
N ALA A 133 -3.60 15.62 6.83
CA ALA A 133 -4.19 14.29 6.62
C ALA A 133 -5.67 14.28 7.03
N LYS A 134 -6.02 14.84 8.19
CA LYS A 134 -7.42 14.95 8.64
C LYS A 134 -8.28 15.73 7.66
N GLU A 135 -7.83 16.88 7.17
CA GLU A 135 -8.55 17.65 6.14
C GLU A 135 -8.82 16.84 4.88
N LEU A 136 -7.80 16.11 4.39
CA LEU A 136 -7.92 15.30 3.17
C LEU A 136 -8.82 14.07 3.38
N ILE A 137 -8.77 13.43 4.54
CA ILE A 137 -9.63 12.29 4.87
C ILE A 137 -11.10 12.72 4.93
N GLN A 138 -11.38 13.90 5.48
CA GLN A 138 -12.73 14.46 5.60
C GLN A 138 -13.24 15.08 4.29
N ASN A 139 -12.39 15.27 3.28
CA ASN A 139 -12.82 15.76 1.98
C ASN A 139 -13.58 14.66 1.22
N SER A 140 -14.88 14.87 1.00
CA SER A 140 -15.79 13.91 0.35
C SER A 140 -15.39 13.52 -1.07
N GLU A 141 -14.61 14.36 -1.78
CA GLU A 141 -14.12 14.08 -3.12
C GLU A 141 -13.00 13.02 -3.10
N ILE A 142 -12.19 12.96 -2.04
CA ILE A 142 -11.07 12.04 -1.93
C ILE A 142 -11.55 10.69 -1.41
N LYS A 143 -11.29 9.62 -2.15
CA LYS A 143 -11.75 8.27 -1.81
C LYS A 143 -10.68 7.38 -1.18
N PHE A 144 -9.42 7.74 -1.38
CA PHE A 144 -8.30 6.95 -0.91
C PHE A 144 -7.13 7.86 -0.46
N ILE A 145 -6.63 7.64 0.75
CA ILE A 145 -5.50 8.40 1.29
C ILE A 145 -4.42 7.45 1.74
N LEU A 146 -3.19 7.73 1.31
CA LEU A 146 -1.97 7.08 1.80
C LEU A 146 -1.27 8.00 2.80
N LEU A 147 -1.10 7.52 4.02
CA LEU A 147 -0.31 8.12 5.09
C LEU A 147 1.05 7.40 5.13
N ASP A 148 1.97 7.84 4.27
CA ASP A 148 3.25 7.18 4.10
C ASP A 148 4.21 7.51 5.24
N GLU A 149 4.78 6.44 5.83
CA GLU A 149 5.69 6.46 7.00
C GLU A 149 5.09 7.07 8.28
N ILE A 150 3.75 7.17 8.43
CA ILE A 150 3.12 7.66 9.65
C ILE A 150 3.44 6.76 10.87
N ASN A 151 3.60 5.44 10.66
CA ASN A 151 3.93 4.52 11.76
C ASN A 151 5.26 4.87 12.44
N ILE A 152 6.19 5.52 11.73
CA ILE A 152 7.44 6.00 12.32
C ILE A 152 7.17 7.21 13.22
N ALA A 153 6.33 8.15 12.78
CA ALA A 153 5.93 9.29 13.61
C ALA A 153 5.22 8.85 14.91
N LEU A 154 4.37 7.82 14.80
CA LEU A 154 3.70 7.20 15.94
C LEU A 154 4.67 6.45 16.86
N ARG A 155 5.64 5.73 16.30
CA ARG A 155 6.66 5.00 17.05
C ARG A 155 7.54 5.92 17.91
N TYR A 156 7.87 7.10 17.41
CA TYR A 156 8.69 8.08 18.13
C TYR A 156 7.86 9.03 19.00
N ASP A 157 6.56 8.79 19.13
CA ASP A 157 5.62 9.62 19.88
C ASP A 157 5.64 11.10 19.43
N TYR A 158 5.79 11.34 18.12
CA TYR A 158 5.58 12.64 17.49
C TYR A 158 4.11 12.95 17.29
N LEU A 159 3.30 11.91 17.21
CA LEU A 159 1.83 11.95 17.20
C LEU A 159 1.30 11.06 18.32
N ASP A 160 0.20 11.49 18.93
CA ASP A 160 -0.53 10.67 19.89
C ASP A 160 -1.29 9.56 19.16
N ILE A 161 -1.00 8.31 19.51
CA ILE A 161 -1.67 7.15 18.92
C ILE A 161 -3.17 7.16 19.17
N LYS A 162 -3.57 7.60 20.36
CA LYS A 162 -5.00 7.67 20.72
C LYS A 162 -5.75 8.67 19.85
N GLU A 163 -5.18 9.86 19.60
CA GLU A 163 -5.77 10.86 18.70
C GLU A 163 -5.95 10.28 17.30
N VAL A 164 -4.94 9.56 16.77
CA VAL A 164 -5.01 8.97 15.42
C VAL A 164 -6.05 7.87 15.34
N VAL A 165 -6.09 6.97 16.31
CA VAL A 165 -7.07 5.87 16.37
C VAL A 165 -8.49 6.40 16.53
N ASP A 166 -8.72 7.32 17.46
CA ASP A 166 -10.04 7.92 17.68
C ASP A 166 -10.55 8.62 16.42
N PHE A 167 -9.70 9.37 15.72
CA PHE A 167 -10.07 10.01 14.45
C PHE A 167 -10.43 8.98 13.37
N LEU A 168 -9.66 7.92 13.21
CA LEU A 168 -9.92 6.88 12.21
C LEU A 168 -11.21 6.13 12.49
N LEU A 169 -11.58 5.92 13.76
CA LEU A 169 -12.78 5.20 14.14
C LEU A 169 -14.06 6.07 14.06
N TYR A 170 -13.96 7.33 14.48
CA TYR A 170 -15.14 8.15 14.74
C TYR A 170 -15.33 9.31 13.76
N GLU A 171 -14.26 9.77 13.12
CA GLU A 171 -14.29 10.96 12.25
C GLU A 171 -14.00 10.66 10.77
N LYS A 172 -13.36 9.53 10.46
CA LYS A 172 -13.15 9.11 9.08
C LYS A 172 -14.48 8.82 8.39
N PRO A 173 -14.76 9.40 7.20
CA PRO A 173 -15.97 9.09 6.46
C PRO A 173 -16.08 7.58 6.16
N PRO A 174 -17.31 7.00 6.21
CA PRO A 174 -17.50 5.55 6.12
C PRO A 174 -16.91 4.89 4.86
N MET A 175 -16.88 5.61 3.73
CA MET A 175 -16.43 5.08 2.45
C MET A 175 -15.00 5.49 2.05
N THR A 176 -14.31 6.27 2.89
CA THR A 176 -12.92 6.69 2.61
C THR A 176 -11.94 5.63 3.08
N HIS A 177 -11.09 5.15 2.16
CA HIS A 177 -9.99 4.24 2.48
C HIS A 177 -8.77 5.00 2.99
N VAL A 178 -8.15 4.50 4.05
CA VAL A 178 -6.92 5.08 4.60
C VAL A 178 -5.87 3.96 4.72
N VAL A 179 -4.71 4.16 4.10
CA VAL A 179 -3.56 3.25 4.21
C VAL A 179 -2.47 3.92 5.03
N LEU A 180 -2.00 3.23 6.06
CA LEU A 180 -0.94 3.69 6.94
C LEU A 180 0.28 2.78 6.74
N THR A 181 1.43 3.37 6.42
CA THR A 181 2.66 2.60 6.22
C THR A 181 3.74 2.96 7.24
N GLY A 182 4.72 2.09 7.35
CA GLY A 182 5.91 2.29 8.18
C GLY A 182 6.20 1.10 9.08
N ARG A 183 7.42 1.07 9.61
CA ARG A 183 7.87 0.01 10.51
C ARG A 183 7.22 0.16 11.89
N ASN A 184 7.02 -0.98 12.57
CA ASN A 184 6.59 -1.05 13.96
C ASN A 184 5.29 -0.27 14.22
N ALA A 185 4.23 -0.61 13.48
CA ALA A 185 2.90 -0.13 13.81
C ALA A 185 2.57 -0.50 15.26
N LYS A 186 1.96 0.42 15.99
CA LYS A 186 1.52 0.20 17.38
C LYS A 186 0.31 -0.76 17.42
N ASP A 187 0.20 -1.53 18.48
CA ASP A 187 -0.86 -2.54 18.64
C ASP A 187 -2.25 -1.92 18.58
N GLU A 188 -2.43 -0.71 19.14
CA GLU A 188 -3.69 0.02 19.10
C GLU A 188 -4.17 0.31 17.67
N LEU A 189 -3.23 0.56 16.75
CA LEU A 189 -3.55 0.76 15.34
C LEU A 189 -3.85 -0.57 14.64
N ILE A 190 -3.14 -1.63 14.99
CA ILE A 190 -3.35 -2.98 14.45
C ILE A 190 -4.75 -3.50 14.84
N GLU A 191 -5.19 -3.27 16.07
CA GLU A 191 -6.50 -3.71 16.57
C GLU A 191 -7.68 -3.10 15.82
N VAL A 192 -7.55 -1.84 15.39
CA VAL A 192 -8.66 -1.14 14.70
C VAL A 192 -8.60 -1.25 13.18
N ALA A 193 -7.50 -1.79 12.64
CA ALA A 193 -7.33 -1.95 11.20
C ALA A 193 -8.19 -3.08 10.63
N ASP A 194 -8.76 -2.85 9.45
CA ASP A 194 -9.51 -3.86 8.70
C ASP A 194 -8.59 -4.84 7.96
N LEU A 195 -7.39 -4.39 7.61
CA LEU A 195 -6.38 -5.17 6.91
C LEU A 195 -5.00 -4.80 7.42
N VAL A 196 -4.27 -5.78 7.90
CA VAL A 196 -2.87 -5.63 8.32
C VAL A 196 -2.00 -6.56 7.50
N THR A 197 -0.93 -6.03 6.94
CA THR A 197 0.10 -6.81 6.27
C THR A 197 1.46 -6.52 6.90
N GLU A 198 2.09 -7.55 7.42
CA GLU A 198 3.46 -7.47 7.92
C GLU A 198 4.45 -7.98 6.87
N MET A 199 5.39 -7.13 6.47
CA MET A 199 6.45 -7.45 5.53
C MET A 199 7.73 -7.84 6.28
N LEU A 200 8.08 -9.11 6.21
CA LEU A 200 9.23 -9.66 6.91
C LEU A 200 10.52 -9.49 6.11
N LEU A 201 11.60 -9.16 6.81
CA LEU A 201 12.94 -9.07 6.23
C LEU A 201 13.60 -10.45 6.23
N VAL A 202 13.43 -11.21 5.16
CA VAL A 202 14.08 -12.52 4.99
C VAL A 202 15.55 -12.36 4.60
N LYS A 203 15.84 -11.49 3.60
CA LYS A 203 17.18 -11.19 3.11
C LYS A 203 17.24 -9.74 2.61
N HIS A 204 18.39 -9.08 2.75
CA HIS A 204 18.56 -7.71 2.28
C HIS A 204 19.96 -7.50 1.69
N PRO A 205 20.09 -6.95 0.48
CA PRO A 205 21.38 -6.77 -0.22
C PRO A 205 22.35 -5.84 0.54
N PHE A 206 21.85 -4.94 1.35
CA PHE A 206 22.68 -4.07 2.18
C PHE A 206 23.64 -4.85 3.11
N ARG A 207 23.22 -6.03 3.60
CA ARG A 207 24.06 -6.89 4.43
C ARG A 207 25.25 -7.49 3.65
N ASP A 208 25.11 -7.57 2.32
CA ASP A 208 26.11 -8.04 1.41
C ASP A 208 26.94 -6.87 0.81
N GLY A 209 26.85 -5.66 1.41
CA GLY A 209 27.59 -4.48 0.98
C GLY A 209 27.05 -3.79 -0.28
N ILE A 210 25.85 -4.17 -0.74
CA ILE A 210 25.22 -3.59 -1.92
C ILE A 210 24.47 -2.32 -1.50
N LYS A 211 24.85 -1.19 -2.11
CA LYS A 211 24.19 0.10 -1.87
C LYS A 211 22.80 0.17 -2.52
N ALA A 212 21.97 1.12 -2.06
CA ALA A 212 20.68 1.42 -2.66
C ALA A 212 20.78 1.76 -4.15
N GLN A 213 19.83 1.27 -4.95
CA GLN A 213 19.85 1.38 -6.40
C GLN A 213 18.58 2.05 -6.91
N LYS A 214 18.76 2.93 -7.91
CA LYS A 214 17.67 3.60 -8.60
C LYS A 214 16.72 2.59 -9.27
N GLY A 215 15.42 2.78 -9.09
CA GLY A 215 14.40 1.86 -9.61
C GLY A 215 14.16 0.62 -8.74
N VAL A 216 14.95 0.42 -7.65
CA VAL A 216 14.73 -0.65 -6.66
C VAL A 216 14.44 -0.06 -5.28
N GLU A 217 15.20 0.96 -4.88
CA GLU A 217 15.09 1.59 -3.56
C GLU A 217 14.46 2.98 -3.63
N PHE A 218 14.63 3.68 -4.74
CA PHE A 218 14.16 5.06 -4.97
C PHE A 218 13.94 5.35 -6.47
#